data_ae826db0e706c233b9f42cde775a25e3
#
_entry.id   ae826db0e706c233b9f42cde775a25e3
#
_cell.length_a   1.000
_cell.length_b   1.000
_cell.length_c   1.000
_cell.angle_alpha   90.00
_cell.angle_beta   90.00
_cell.angle_gamma   90.00
#
_symmetry.space_group_name_H-M   'P 1'
#
loop_
_entity.id
_entity.type
_entity.pdbx_description
1 polymer ?
#
loop_
_entity_poly.entity_id
_entity_poly.type
_entity_poly.pdbx_seq_one_letter_code
_entity_poly.pdbx_strand_id
1 'polypeptide(L)'
;MAPLHLANAFATFANDGTYCTPIAISAVNDAAGQKLPAETSSCHKAIKPEVARGVNAVLQDVLKRGSGVYIKPKVQERFPVAAKTGTSNTNGATWVVGYTSGLATASFFGDALEGQKRPGQNITVNGKFYKAIDGYMLAGPQWANYMLEVAPFYPTATFPAPPESMTHAPPGSPRH
;
A
#
# COMPACT_ATOMS: atom_id res chain seq x y z
N MET A 1 1.14 14.40 0.60
CA MET A 1 -0.04 13.49 0.52
C MET A 1 -0.22 12.84 1.89
N ALA A 2 -1.45 12.76 2.41
CA ALA A 2 -1.68 12.08 3.69
C ALA A 2 -1.63 10.55 3.53
N PRO A 3 -1.04 9.80 4.49
CA PRO A 3 -0.96 8.33 4.44
C PRO A 3 -2.33 7.67 4.26
N LEU A 4 -3.37 8.17 4.94
CA LEU A 4 -4.73 7.65 4.81
C LEU A 4 -5.26 7.73 3.36
N HIS A 5 -5.06 8.85 2.69
CA HIS A 5 -5.53 9.00 1.30
C HIS A 5 -4.77 8.07 0.35
N LEU A 6 -3.48 7.85 0.59
CA LEU A 6 -2.68 6.94 -0.20
C LEU A 6 -3.09 5.49 0.03
N ALA A 7 -3.30 5.08 1.29
CA ALA A 7 -3.81 3.76 1.62
C ALA A 7 -5.19 3.52 0.99
N ASN A 8 -6.08 4.51 1.03
CA ASN A 8 -7.42 4.41 0.43
C ASN A 8 -7.39 4.31 -1.10
N ALA A 9 -6.47 5.01 -1.77
CA ALA A 9 -6.27 4.86 -3.21
C ALA A 9 -5.85 3.43 -3.57
N PHE A 10 -4.98 2.81 -2.78
CA PHE A 10 -4.57 1.41 -2.98
C PHE A 10 -5.66 0.42 -2.56
N ALA A 11 -6.47 0.73 -1.54
CA ALA A 11 -7.66 -0.04 -1.19
C ALA A 11 -8.66 -0.14 -2.35
N THR A 12 -8.73 0.88 -3.21
CA THR A 12 -9.56 0.85 -4.42
C THR A 12 -9.14 -0.28 -5.38
N PHE A 13 -7.84 -0.55 -5.53
CA PHE A 13 -7.37 -1.69 -6.31
C PHE A 13 -7.69 -3.03 -5.63
N ALA A 14 -7.52 -3.11 -4.30
CA ALA A 14 -7.89 -4.30 -3.51
C ALA A 14 -9.39 -4.63 -3.64
N ASN A 15 -10.23 -3.60 -3.74
CA ASN A 15 -11.69 -3.68 -3.83
C ASN A 15 -12.20 -3.68 -5.29
N ASP A 16 -11.44 -4.30 -6.19
CA ASP A 16 -11.81 -4.52 -7.59
C ASP A 16 -12.25 -3.23 -8.31
N GLY A 17 -11.55 -2.11 -8.02
CA GLY A 17 -11.79 -0.81 -8.62
C GLY A 17 -12.91 0.03 -7.97
N THR A 18 -13.45 -0.41 -6.84
CA THR A 18 -14.46 0.34 -6.09
C THR A 18 -13.81 1.22 -5.03
N TYR A 19 -13.93 2.51 -5.17
CA TYR A 19 -13.54 3.49 -4.15
C TYR A 19 -14.66 3.63 -3.12
N CYS A 20 -14.28 3.68 -1.83
CA CYS A 20 -15.18 4.01 -0.74
C CYS A 20 -14.62 5.19 0.06
N THR A 21 -15.48 6.14 0.46
CA THR A 21 -15.07 7.25 1.33
C THR A 21 -14.61 6.70 2.67
N PRO A 22 -13.38 7.02 3.13
CA PRO A 22 -12.93 6.58 4.45
C PRO A 22 -13.74 7.26 5.54
N ILE A 23 -14.14 6.50 6.54
CA ILE A 23 -14.80 6.97 7.76
C ILE A 23 -13.99 6.56 8.98
N ALA A 24 -13.92 7.43 9.98
CA ALA A 24 -13.19 7.16 11.23
C ALA A 24 -14.02 6.41 12.26
N ILE A 25 -15.34 6.61 12.24
CA ILE A 25 -16.28 6.06 13.23
C ILE A 25 -17.38 5.31 12.48
N SER A 26 -17.42 3.99 12.63
CA SER A 26 -18.38 3.14 11.94
C SER A 26 -19.69 2.94 12.72
N ALA A 27 -19.66 3.13 14.04
CA ALA A 27 -20.84 3.00 14.90
C ALA A 27 -20.68 3.84 16.17
N VAL A 28 -21.77 4.41 16.63
CA VAL A 28 -21.88 5.10 17.92
C VAL A 28 -23.08 4.52 18.66
N ASN A 29 -22.89 4.14 19.92
CA ASN A 29 -23.98 3.70 20.78
C ASN A 29 -24.03 4.60 22.01
N ASP A 30 -25.24 4.84 22.55
CA ASP A 30 -25.42 5.50 23.82
C ASP A 30 -25.13 4.58 25.02
N ALA A 31 -25.25 5.10 26.23
CA ALA A 31 -25.04 4.33 27.46
C ALA A 31 -26.04 3.17 27.66
N ALA A 32 -27.19 3.21 27.01
CA ALA A 32 -28.20 2.14 27.01
C ALA A 32 -27.97 1.12 25.88
N GLY A 33 -26.90 1.30 25.06
CA GLY A 33 -26.58 0.42 23.93
C GLY A 33 -27.38 0.73 22.65
N GLN A 34 -28.17 1.80 22.62
CA GLN A 34 -28.93 2.19 21.45
C GLN A 34 -28.01 2.83 20.39
N LYS A 35 -28.19 2.42 19.12
CA LYS A 35 -27.40 2.93 18.00
C LYS A 35 -27.78 4.38 17.67
N LEU A 36 -26.78 5.26 17.71
CA LEU A 36 -26.91 6.66 17.32
C LEU A 36 -26.50 6.85 15.85
N PRO A 37 -26.94 7.95 15.19
CA PRO A 37 -26.49 8.29 13.86
C PRO A 37 -24.96 8.42 13.79
N ALA A 38 -24.34 7.80 12.80
CA ALA A 38 -22.91 7.87 12.51
C ALA A 38 -22.69 8.13 11.03
N GLU A 39 -21.47 8.55 10.66
CA GLU A 39 -21.09 8.68 9.26
C GLU A 39 -21.23 7.34 8.53
N THR A 40 -21.67 7.40 7.28
CA THR A 40 -21.76 6.24 6.39
C THR A 40 -20.77 6.41 5.25
N SER A 41 -19.99 5.35 4.98
CA SER A 41 -19.13 5.32 3.80
C SER A 41 -19.99 5.24 2.54
N SER A 42 -19.69 6.07 1.54
CA SER A 42 -20.26 5.95 0.20
C SER A 42 -19.24 5.31 -0.73
N CYS A 43 -19.69 4.38 -1.58
CA CYS A 43 -18.83 3.68 -2.52
C CYS A 43 -19.31 3.87 -3.97
N HIS A 44 -18.36 3.95 -4.90
CA HIS A 44 -18.64 4.00 -6.34
C HIS A 44 -17.52 3.32 -7.15
N LYS A 45 -17.82 2.89 -8.36
CA LYS A 45 -16.81 2.36 -9.29
C LYS A 45 -15.95 3.51 -9.81
N ALA A 46 -14.68 3.56 -9.35
CA ALA A 46 -13.71 4.56 -9.77
C ALA A 46 -12.82 4.05 -10.91
N ILE A 47 -12.56 2.74 -10.95
CA ILE A 47 -11.69 2.09 -11.93
C ILE A 47 -12.40 0.82 -12.40
N LYS A 48 -12.22 0.46 -13.67
CA LYS A 48 -12.75 -0.81 -14.20
C LYS A 48 -12.11 -2.00 -13.50
N PRO A 49 -12.87 -3.06 -13.14
CA PRO A 49 -12.35 -4.23 -12.42
C PRO A 49 -11.13 -4.87 -13.10
N GLU A 50 -11.16 -5.01 -14.42
CA GLU A 50 -10.06 -5.59 -15.18
C GLU A 50 -8.76 -4.80 -15.07
N VAL A 51 -8.84 -3.46 -14.98
CA VAL A 51 -7.68 -2.58 -14.77
C VAL A 51 -7.14 -2.75 -13.35
N ALA A 52 -8.01 -2.77 -12.33
CA ALA A 52 -7.61 -3.00 -10.95
C ALA A 52 -6.91 -4.37 -10.78
N ARG A 53 -7.40 -5.43 -11.43
CA ARG A 53 -6.80 -6.76 -11.43
C ARG A 53 -5.43 -6.77 -12.12
N GLY A 54 -5.28 -6.04 -13.22
CA GLY A 54 -4.00 -5.85 -13.89
C GLY A 54 -2.97 -5.17 -12.98
N VAL A 55 -3.38 -4.10 -12.29
CA VAL A 55 -2.55 -3.40 -11.29
C VAL A 55 -2.18 -4.33 -10.14
N ASN A 56 -3.13 -5.11 -9.60
CA ASN A 56 -2.87 -6.08 -8.52
C ASN A 56 -1.82 -7.11 -8.93
N ALA A 57 -1.87 -7.65 -10.15
CA ALA A 57 -0.89 -8.59 -10.65
C ALA A 57 0.52 -7.99 -10.71
N VAL A 58 0.66 -6.77 -11.25
CA VAL A 58 1.95 -6.07 -11.31
C VAL A 58 2.48 -5.74 -9.92
N LEU A 59 1.63 -5.28 -9.00
CA LEU A 59 2.06 -4.90 -7.65
C LEU A 59 2.44 -6.08 -6.75
N GLN A 60 1.89 -7.28 -7.01
CA GLN A 60 2.39 -8.51 -6.37
C GLN A 60 3.81 -8.86 -6.82
N ASP A 61 4.15 -8.60 -8.08
CA ASP A 61 5.48 -8.83 -8.63
C ASP A 61 6.55 -7.88 -8.07
N VAL A 62 6.17 -6.68 -7.62
CA VAL A 62 7.10 -5.74 -6.97
C VAL A 62 7.80 -6.37 -5.75
N LEU A 63 7.09 -7.20 -4.99
CA LEU A 63 7.63 -7.88 -3.82
C LEU A 63 8.50 -9.10 -4.18
N LYS A 64 8.37 -9.64 -5.40
CA LYS A 64 9.09 -10.82 -5.88
C LYS A 64 10.31 -10.47 -6.73
N ARG A 65 10.20 -9.47 -7.60
CA ARG A 65 11.18 -9.13 -8.63
C ARG A 65 11.51 -7.63 -8.70
N GLY A 66 10.73 -6.77 -8.03
CA GLY A 66 10.92 -5.31 -8.02
C GLY A 66 11.64 -4.82 -6.76
N SER A 67 11.57 -3.51 -6.52
CA SER A 67 12.22 -2.84 -5.37
C SER A 67 11.73 -3.35 -4.00
N GLY A 68 10.55 -3.94 -3.94
CA GLY A 68 10.01 -4.55 -2.72
C GLY A 68 10.70 -5.86 -2.30
N VAL A 69 11.53 -6.46 -3.18
CA VAL A 69 12.28 -7.70 -2.85
C VAL A 69 13.23 -7.51 -1.66
N TYR A 70 13.67 -6.28 -1.39
CA TYR A 70 14.57 -5.97 -0.28
C TYR A 70 13.84 -5.75 1.06
N ILE A 71 12.50 -5.63 1.06
CA ILE A 71 11.72 -5.48 2.30
C ILE A 71 11.83 -6.75 3.14
N LYS A 72 12.10 -6.58 4.42
CA LYS A 72 12.15 -7.64 5.43
C LYS A 72 11.31 -7.23 6.65
N PRO A 73 10.58 -8.15 7.30
CA PRO A 73 10.34 -9.54 6.92
C PRO A 73 9.50 -9.71 5.66
N LYS A 74 9.42 -10.93 5.11
CA LYS A 74 8.74 -11.25 3.85
C LYS A 74 7.24 -11.48 4.07
N VAL A 75 6.43 -10.46 3.85
CA VAL A 75 4.96 -10.50 4.01
C VAL A 75 4.32 -11.46 2.99
N GLN A 76 4.81 -11.47 1.75
CA GLN A 76 4.29 -12.30 0.66
C GLN A 76 4.48 -13.82 0.85
N GLU A 77 5.28 -14.23 1.84
CA GLU A 77 5.43 -15.64 2.22
C GLU A 77 4.32 -16.12 3.17
N ARG A 78 3.54 -15.20 3.73
CA ARG A 78 2.47 -15.50 4.69
C ARG A 78 1.08 -15.42 4.06
N PHE A 79 0.85 -14.47 3.17
CA PHE A 79 -0.44 -14.28 2.50
C PHE A 79 -0.30 -13.48 1.20
N PRO A 80 -1.30 -13.56 0.29
CA PRO A 80 -1.34 -12.74 -0.91
C PRO A 80 -1.33 -11.25 -0.55
N VAL A 81 -0.35 -10.52 -1.08
CA VAL A 81 -0.16 -9.11 -0.81
C VAL A 81 0.42 -8.41 -2.04
N ALA A 82 -0.05 -7.21 -2.31
CA ALA A 82 0.46 -6.33 -3.34
C ALA A 82 1.05 -5.07 -2.69
N ALA A 83 2.15 -4.54 -3.21
CA ALA A 83 2.79 -3.36 -2.64
C ALA A 83 3.60 -2.56 -3.65
N LYS A 84 3.89 -1.30 -3.29
CA LYS A 84 4.80 -0.42 -4.03
C LYS A 84 5.66 0.39 -3.07
N THR A 85 6.95 0.45 -3.35
CA THR A 85 7.89 1.37 -2.69
C THR A 85 7.88 2.73 -3.38
N GLY A 86 8.14 3.78 -2.64
CA GLY A 86 8.32 5.13 -3.16
C GLY A 86 9.53 5.80 -2.51
N THR A 87 10.29 6.57 -3.28
CA THR A 87 11.41 7.38 -2.82
C THR A 87 11.41 8.68 -3.58
N SER A 88 11.41 9.83 -2.90
CA SER A 88 11.56 11.14 -3.56
C SER A 88 12.97 11.35 -4.06
N ASN A 89 13.18 12.30 -4.98
CA ASN A 89 14.48 12.56 -5.60
C ASN A 89 15.59 12.90 -4.59
N THR A 90 15.24 13.47 -3.43
CA THR A 90 16.19 13.80 -2.34
C THR A 90 16.21 12.75 -1.24
N ASN A 91 15.53 11.62 -1.40
CA ASN A 91 15.28 10.61 -0.35
C ASN A 91 14.60 11.17 0.92
N GLY A 92 14.15 12.43 0.91
CA GLY A 92 13.54 13.10 2.06
C GLY A 92 12.12 12.63 2.37
N ALA A 93 11.50 11.86 1.46
CA ALA A 93 10.20 11.22 1.65
C ALA A 93 10.25 9.81 1.06
N THR A 94 10.11 8.81 1.91
CA THR A 94 10.13 7.40 1.50
C THR A 94 8.86 6.70 1.96
N TRP A 95 8.36 5.80 1.13
CA TRP A 95 7.06 5.18 1.29
C TRP A 95 7.09 3.69 0.99
N VAL A 96 6.24 2.95 1.67
CA VAL A 96 5.69 1.69 1.20
C VAL A 96 4.19 1.74 1.38
N VAL A 97 3.47 1.43 0.32
CA VAL A 97 2.02 1.23 0.36
C VAL A 97 1.74 -0.17 -0.11
N GLY A 98 0.94 -0.91 0.65
CA GLY A 98 0.61 -2.27 0.28
C GLY A 98 -0.68 -2.73 0.94
N TYR A 99 -1.24 -3.81 0.42
CA TYR A 99 -2.57 -4.28 0.78
C TYR A 99 -2.74 -5.77 0.56
N THR A 100 -3.61 -6.37 1.37
CA THR A 100 -4.29 -7.65 1.11
C THR A 100 -5.68 -7.38 0.53
N SER A 101 -6.50 -8.40 0.37
CA SER A 101 -7.91 -8.22 -0.02
C SER A 101 -8.78 -7.50 1.03
N GLY A 102 -8.32 -7.40 2.28
CA GLY A 102 -9.11 -6.81 3.39
C GLY A 102 -8.42 -5.71 4.18
N LEU A 103 -7.15 -5.40 3.91
CA LEU A 103 -6.38 -4.38 4.64
C LEU A 103 -5.46 -3.63 3.69
N ALA A 104 -5.55 -2.31 3.64
CA ALA A 104 -4.60 -1.45 2.94
C ALA A 104 -3.88 -0.52 3.91
N THR A 105 -2.56 -0.40 3.78
CA THR A 105 -1.70 0.37 4.67
C THR A 105 -0.67 1.19 3.92
N ALA A 106 -0.33 2.35 4.45
CA ALA A 106 0.74 3.21 3.95
C ALA A 106 1.72 3.51 5.08
N SER A 107 2.99 3.19 4.88
CA SER A 107 4.10 3.51 5.77
C SER A 107 4.93 4.63 5.17
N PHE A 108 5.26 5.61 5.98
CA PHE A 108 6.04 6.78 5.61
C PHE A 108 7.24 6.95 6.54
N PHE A 109 8.38 7.26 5.95
CA PHE A 109 9.55 7.74 6.68
C PHE A 109 10.08 9.00 5.98
N GLY A 110 10.23 10.08 6.73
CA GLY A 110 10.70 11.37 6.24
C GLY A 110 10.18 12.53 7.08
N ASP A 111 10.48 13.75 6.67
CA ASP A 111 9.92 14.95 7.28
C ASP A 111 8.58 15.30 6.62
N ALA A 112 7.50 15.27 7.40
CA ALA A 112 6.16 15.53 6.91
C ALA A 112 5.90 17.00 6.50
N LEU A 113 6.68 17.93 7.07
CA LEU A 113 6.52 19.37 6.85
C LEU A 113 7.51 19.90 5.81
N GLU A 114 8.74 19.43 5.85
CA GLU A 114 9.85 19.97 5.04
C GLU A 114 10.60 18.90 4.24
N GLY A 115 9.94 17.78 3.91
CA GLY A 115 10.57 16.59 3.34
C GLY A 115 11.47 16.83 2.11
N GLN A 116 11.20 17.85 1.30
CA GLN A 116 12.10 18.20 0.19
C GLN A 116 13.31 19.02 0.62
N LYS A 117 13.20 19.78 1.71
CA LYS A 117 14.29 20.58 2.27
C LYS A 117 15.23 19.77 3.18
N ARG A 118 14.75 18.62 3.69
CA ARG A 118 15.52 17.69 4.52
C ARG A 118 15.77 16.40 3.77
N PRO A 119 16.86 16.30 3.03
CA PRO A 119 17.17 15.09 2.27
C PRO A 119 17.41 13.90 3.23
N GLY A 120 16.94 12.72 2.84
CA GLY A 120 17.23 11.46 3.50
C GLY A 120 18.58 10.87 3.07
N GLN A 121 19.59 11.74 2.94
CA GLN A 121 20.94 11.43 2.50
C GLN A 121 21.95 11.86 3.54
N ASN A 122 23.00 11.05 3.74
CA ASN A 122 24.08 11.28 4.70
C ASN A 122 23.56 11.56 6.13
N ILE A 123 22.59 10.77 6.55
CA ILE A 123 21.95 10.91 7.88
C ILE A 123 22.14 9.67 8.74
N THR A 124 22.11 9.88 10.05
CA THR A 124 22.15 8.79 11.04
C THR A 124 20.77 8.63 11.67
N VAL A 125 20.23 7.42 11.61
CA VAL A 125 18.95 7.06 12.24
C VAL A 125 19.21 5.92 13.22
N ASN A 126 18.85 6.09 14.48
CA ASN A 126 19.07 5.10 15.56
C ASN A 126 20.52 4.55 15.58
N GLY A 127 21.50 5.44 15.46
CA GLY A 127 22.93 5.10 15.49
C GLY A 127 23.50 4.48 14.19
N LYS A 128 22.67 4.21 13.19
CA LYS A 128 23.10 3.68 11.89
C LYS A 128 23.19 4.80 10.85
N PHE A 129 24.34 4.91 10.19
CA PHE A 129 24.54 5.86 9.09
C PHE A 129 23.93 5.35 7.78
N TYR A 130 23.27 6.23 7.06
CA TYR A 130 22.69 5.99 5.73
C TYR A 130 23.23 7.03 4.74
N LYS A 131 23.86 6.56 3.67
CA LYS A 131 24.26 7.43 2.56
C LYS A 131 23.04 7.97 1.82
N ALA A 132 22.01 7.13 1.64
CA ALA A 132 20.69 7.47 1.12
C ALA A 132 19.67 6.48 1.68
N ILE A 133 18.45 6.94 1.96
CA ILE A 133 17.38 6.10 2.46
C ILE A 133 16.36 5.89 1.35
N ASP A 134 16.17 4.64 0.94
CA ASP A 134 15.13 4.21 0.02
C ASP A 134 13.91 3.67 0.76
N GLY A 135 12.76 3.63 0.08
CA GLY A 135 11.49 3.22 0.67
C GLY A 135 11.53 1.83 1.31
N TYR A 136 12.34 0.90 0.80
CA TYR A 136 12.46 -0.44 1.36
C TYR A 136 13.28 -0.51 2.66
N MET A 137 14.07 0.53 3.00
CA MET A 137 15.05 0.46 4.10
C MET A 137 14.43 0.73 5.48
N LEU A 138 13.55 1.73 5.60
CA LEU A 138 12.92 2.11 6.87
C LEU A 138 11.38 2.00 6.79
N ALA A 139 10.75 2.63 5.81
CA ALA A 139 9.31 2.48 5.60
C ALA A 139 8.92 1.02 5.30
N GLY A 140 9.80 0.27 4.62
CA GLY A 140 9.59 -1.14 4.29
C GLY A 140 9.44 -2.06 5.49
N PRO A 141 10.43 -2.15 6.39
CA PRO A 141 10.33 -2.95 7.61
C PRO A 141 9.18 -2.53 8.52
N GLN A 142 8.91 -1.23 8.65
CA GLN A 142 7.76 -0.72 9.41
C GLN A 142 6.44 -1.24 8.84
N TRP A 143 6.25 -1.11 7.53
CA TRP A 143 5.09 -1.65 6.83
C TRP A 143 4.97 -3.17 6.98
N ALA A 144 6.06 -3.89 6.79
CA ALA A 144 6.06 -5.35 6.81
C ALA A 144 5.71 -5.92 8.20
N ASN A 145 6.28 -5.36 9.27
CA ASN A 145 5.96 -5.76 10.63
C ASN A 145 4.48 -5.51 10.95
N TYR A 146 3.98 -4.32 10.61
CA TYR A 146 2.56 -3.99 10.80
C TYR A 146 1.64 -4.96 10.04
N MET A 147 1.95 -5.24 8.77
CA MET A 147 1.14 -6.17 7.97
C MET A 147 1.14 -7.58 8.54
N LEU A 148 2.28 -8.09 9.03
CA LEU A 148 2.36 -9.43 9.62
C LEU A 148 1.56 -9.57 10.92
N GLU A 149 1.47 -8.50 11.70
CA GLU A 149 0.71 -8.49 12.95
C GLU A 149 -0.79 -8.25 12.74
N VAL A 150 -1.15 -7.36 11.82
CA VAL A 150 -2.54 -6.86 11.72
C VAL A 150 -3.33 -7.53 10.61
N ALA A 151 -2.72 -7.89 9.47
CA ALA A 151 -3.45 -8.48 8.36
C ALA A 151 -4.17 -9.81 8.70
N PRO A 152 -3.70 -10.66 9.64
CA PRO A 152 -4.44 -11.88 10.02
C PRO A 152 -5.85 -11.62 10.60
N PHE A 153 -6.15 -10.43 11.05
CA PHE A 153 -7.49 -10.05 11.54
C PHE A 153 -8.45 -9.64 10.42
N TYR A 154 -7.98 -9.57 9.17
CA TYR A 154 -8.74 -9.14 8.00
C TYR A 154 -8.70 -10.20 6.90
N PRO A 155 -9.59 -10.14 5.89
CA PRO A 155 -9.51 -11.02 4.74
C PRO A 155 -8.16 -10.96 4.02
N THR A 156 -7.58 -12.13 3.73
CA THR A 156 -6.32 -12.29 3.01
C THR A 156 -6.49 -13.23 1.80
N ALA A 157 -7.63 -13.16 1.13
CA ALA A 157 -7.90 -13.95 -0.07
C ALA A 157 -6.96 -13.59 -1.23
N THR A 158 -6.80 -14.50 -2.17
CA THR A 158 -6.07 -14.25 -3.41
C THR A 158 -6.76 -13.18 -4.25
N PHE A 159 -5.97 -12.34 -4.90
CA PHE A 159 -6.52 -11.36 -5.84
C PHE A 159 -7.03 -12.07 -7.09
N PRO A 160 -8.18 -11.63 -7.65
CA PRO A 160 -8.66 -12.13 -8.94
C PRO A 160 -7.63 -11.91 -10.05
N ALA A 161 -7.50 -12.89 -10.93
CA ALA A 161 -6.58 -12.79 -12.07
C ALA A 161 -7.03 -11.69 -13.05
N PRO A 162 -6.09 -10.98 -13.68
CA PRO A 162 -6.41 -10.06 -14.76
C PRO A 162 -6.86 -10.83 -16.01
N PRO A 163 -7.58 -10.19 -16.95
CA PRO A 163 -7.90 -10.77 -18.25
C PRO A 163 -6.62 -11.16 -19.02
N GLU A 164 -6.70 -12.19 -19.86
CA GLU A 164 -5.57 -12.65 -20.68
C GLU A 164 -5.00 -11.54 -21.56
N SER A 165 -5.86 -10.64 -22.07
CA SER A 165 -5.44 -9.48 -22.89
C SER A 165 -4.48 -8.53 -22.16
N MET A 166 -4.41 -8.57 -20.82
CA MET A 166 -3.50 -7.77 -20.00
C MET A 166 -2.26 -8.56 -19.54
N THR A 167 -2.20 -9.85 -19.76
CA THR A 167 -1.08 -10.71 -19.34
C THR A 167 -0.06 -10.97 -20.44
N HIS A 168 -0.39 -10.68 -21.68
CA HIS A 168 0.47 -10.88 -22.83
C HIS A 168 0.72 -9.55 -23.57
N ALA A 169 1.96 -9.29 -23.93
CA ALA A 169 2.27 -8.18 -24.82
C ALA A 169 1.57 -8.40 -26.17
N PRO A 170 1.01 -7.35 -26.80
CA PRO A 170 0.47 -7.46 -28.14
C PRO A 170 1.50 -8.05 -29.11
N PRO A 171 1.09 -8.85 -30.09
CA PRO A 171 2.01 -9.34 -31.12
C PRO A 171 2.79 -8.17 -31.76
N GLY A 172 4.12 -8.26 -31.81
CA GLY A 172 4.99 -7.21 -32.38
C GLY A 172 5.49 -6.16 -31.37
N SER A 173 5.16 -6.23 -30.09
CA SER A 173 5.74 -5.34 -29.08
C SER A 173 7.25 -5.62 -28.91
N PRO A 174 8.13 -4.58 -28.89
CA PRO A 174 9.55 -4.78 -28.64
C PRO A 174 9.74 -5.36 -27.22
N ARG A 175 10.56 -6.40 -27.13
CA ARG A 175 11.01 -6.93 -25.81
C ARG A 175 12.15 -6.01 -25.32
N HIS A 176 11.92 -5.27 -24.27
CA HIS A 176 12.95 -4.51 -23.55
C HIS A 176 13.59 -5.36 -22.46
#